data_3201f30ac3d567cbeb8c45a839748c3c
#
_entry.id   3201f30ac3d567cbeb8c45a839748c3c
#
_cell.length_a   1.000
_cell.length_b   1.000
_cell.length_c   1.000
_cell.angle_alpha   90.00
_cell.angle_beta   90.00
_cell.angle_gamma   90.00
#
_symmetry.space_group_name_H-M   'P 1'
#
loop_
_entity.id
_entity.type
_entity.pdbx_description
1 polymer ?
#
loop_
_entity_poly.entity_id
_entity_poly.type
_entity_poly.pdbx_seq_one_letter_code
_entity_poly.pdbx_strand_id
1 'polypeptide(L)'
;MPGFTELPGAVLTEAGAPAHFGSPLIEQRALAEGRAAVELGHRGAVRVSGPDRLRWLDSMTSQRLTGMAAGDSAETLLLDPNGRILHAIRVVDDGEYAWLLVDEDEAPALTDFLTRMRFALRVEVADRSADFATETIAYVAFANSPAGSDGPALAALRAVPGLLAEWRDPWAEVARGGHQYAVPEVHPGADWSAHHLLFERASADAVAELVRSGSLLAAGLLSLDALEVRAWRPSRHGEVDERAIPH
;
A
#
# COMPACT_ATOMS: atom_id res chain seq x y z
N MET A 1 15.77 -4.84 -12.05
CA MET A 1 16.42 -5.55 -10.94
C MET A 1 15.53 -6.70 -10.52
N PRO A 2 16.08 -7.88 -10.24
CA PRO A 2 15.29 -9.04 -9.90
C PRO A 2 14.66 -8.87 -8.52
N GLY A 3 13.34 -8.71 -8.51
CA GLY A 3 12.53 -8.81 -7.31
C GLY A 3 11.98 -10.23 -7.18
N PHE A 4 10.76 -10.35 -6.70
CA PHE A 4 10.06 -11.64 -6.59
C PHE A 4 9.73 -12.27 -7.94
N THR A 5 9.70 -11.49 -9.02
CA THR A 5 9.43 -11.97 -10.38
C THR A 5 10.46 -13.00 -10.89
N GLU A 6 11.68 -12.98 -10.36
CA GLU A 6 12.74 -13.92 -10.72
C GLU A 6 12.88 -15.09 -9.72
N LEU A 7 12.04 -15.15 -8.70
CA LEU A 7 12.06 -16.28 -7.77
C LEU A 7 11.53 -17.57 -8.44
N PRO A 8 12.05 -18.74 -8.07
CA PRO A 8 11.59 -20.01 -8.60
C PRO A 8 10.08 -20.21 -8.40
N GLY A 9 9.40 -20.66 -9.45
CA GLY A 9 7.96 -20.94 -9.42
C GLY A 9 7.07 -19.71 -9.62
N ALA A 10 7.62 -18.52 -9.84
CA ALA A 10 6.84 -17.32 -10.11
C ALA A 10 5.99 -17.48 -11.38
N VAL A 11 4.69 -17.30 -11.23
CA VAL A 11 3.71 -17.15 -12.32
C VAL A 11 3.21 -15.73 -12.29
N LEU A 12 3.35 -15.00 -13.39
CA LEU A 12 3.07 -13.58 -13.45
C LEU A 12 1.65 -13.30 -13.95
N THR A 13 1.07 -12.18 -13.52
CA THR A 13 -0.13 -11.58 -14.10
C THR A 13 0.21 -10.97 -15.47
N GLU A 14 -0.81 -10.52 -16.22
CA GLU A 14 -0.62 -9.76 -17.45
C GLU A 14 0.16 -8.45 -17.22
N ALA A 15 0.03 -7.85 -16.04
CA ALA A 15 0.76 -6.66 -15.63
C ALA A 15 2.20 -6.95 -15.14
N GLY A 16 2.64 -8.21 -15.15
CA GLY A 16 4.00 -8.60 -14.81
C GLY A 16 4.27 -8.75 -13.29
N ALA A 17 3.26 -8.64 -12.45
CA ALA A 17 3.41 -8.88 -11.01
C ALA A 17 3.24 -10.39 -10.68
N PRO A 18 3.89 -10.93 -9.63
CA PRO A 18 3.72 -12.33 -9.25
C PRO A 18 2.29 -12.66 -8.82
N ALA A 19 1.59 -13.48 -9.58
CA ALA A 19 0.26 -13.99 -9.24
C ALA A 19 0.33 -15.06 -8.15
N HIS A 20 1.27 -15.99 -8.27
CA HIS A 20 1.56 -17.04 -7.29
C HIS A 20 2.93 -17.68 -7.55
N PHE A 21 3.38 -18.53 -6.62
CA PHE A 21 4.64 -19.30 -6.69
C PHE A 21 4.39 -20.82 -6.72
N GLY A 22 3.28 -21.24 -7.32
CA GLY A 22 2.93 -22.64 -7.55
C GLY A 22 1.96 -23.26 -6.55
N SER A 23 1.77 -22.67 -5.39
CA SER A 23 0.89 -23.22 -4.34
C SER A 23 0.07 -22.14 -3.61
N PRO A 24 -0.92 -21.49 -4.27
CA PRO A 24 -1.65 -20.35 -3.72
C PRO A 24 -2.24 -20.58 -2.32
N LEU A 25 -2.74 -21.77 -2.02
CA LEU A 25 -3.30 -22.08 -0.69
C LEU A 25 -2.23 -22.14 0.41
N ILE A 26 -1.03 -22.62 0.10
CA ILE A 26 0.09 -22.64 1.04
C ILE A 26 0.60 -21.23 1.24
N GLU A 27 0.72 -20.47 0.18
CA GLU A 27 1.12 -19.06 0.19
C GLU A 27 0.15 -18.22 0.99
N GLN A 28 -1.18 -18.37 0.76
CA GLN A 28 -2.22 -17.70 1.52
C GLN A 28 -2.14 -18.00 3.02
N ARG A 29 -1.92 -19.26 3.40
CA ARG A 29 -1.76 -19.63 4.80
C ARG A 29 -0.52 -19.00 5.40
N ALA A 30 0.61 -19.05 4.70
CA ALA A 30 1.84 -18.44 5.16
C ALA A 30 1.71 -16.92 5.32
N LEU A 31 1.02 -16.25 4.38
CA LEU A 31 0.72 -14.82 4.45
C LEU A 31 -0.17 -14.49 5.65
N ALA A 32 -1.24 -15.26 5.86
CA ALA A 32 -2.15 -15.09 7.00
C ALA A 32 -1.46 -15.29 8.36
N GLU A 33 -0.41 -16.12 8.40
CA GLU A 33 0.41 -16.38 9.60
C GLU A 33 1.57 -15.39 9.76
N GLY A 34 1.69 -14.37 8.90
CA GLY A 34 2.77 -13.38 8.95
C GLY A 34 4.16 -13.94 8.64
N ARG A 35 4.24 -15.02 7.83
CA ARG A 35 5.48 -15.70 7.43
C ARG A 35 5.85 -15.49 5.97
N ALA A 36 5.01 -14.80 5.22
CA ALA A 36 5.22 -14.51 3.80
C ALA A 36 5.08 -13.02 3.51
N ALA A 37 5.60 -12.60 2.37
CA ALA A 37 5.40 -11.27 1.82
C ALA A 37 4.94 -11.36 0.36
N VAL A 38 4.20 -10.34 -0.08
CA VAL A 38 3.79 -10.15 -1.46
C VAL A 38 4.53 -8.94 -2.02
N GLU A 39 5.11 -9.08 -3.20
CA GLU A 39 5.69 -7.95 -3.93
C GLU A 39 4.57 -7.14 -4.58
N LEU A 40 4.53 -5.84 -4.27
CA LEU A 40 3.61 -4.88 -4.87
C LEU A 40 4.37 -3.87 -5.77
N GLY A 41 5.35 -4.36 -6.52
CA GLY A 41 6.17 -3.54 -7.42
C GLY A 41 5.40 -2.85 -8.55
N HIS A 42 4.13 -3.23 -8.75
CA HIS A 42 3.18 -2.57 -9.64
C HIS A 42 2.46 -1.37 -8.97
N ARG A 43 2.78 -1.04 -7.72
CA ARG A 43 2.23 0.13 -7.03
C ARG A 43 3.06 1.37 -7.33
N GLY A 44 2.34 2.48 -7.52
CA GLY A 44 2.94 3.79 -7.66
C GLY A 44 3.13 4.49 -6.32
N ALA A 45 4.12 5.37 -6.24
CA ALA A 45 4.36 6.20 -5.08
C ALA A 45 4.56 7.65 -5.47
N VAL A 46 3.69 8.53 -4.98
CA VAL A 46 3.81 9.97 -5.14
C VAL A 46 4.29 10.57 -3.83
N ARG A 47 5.36 11.36 -3.89
CA ARG A 47 5.93 12.03 -2.73
C ARG A 47 5.49 13.48 -2.69
N VAL A 48 5.00 13.92 -1.54
CA VAL A 48 4.66 15.32 -1.28
C VAL A 48 5.52 15.85 -0.15
N SER A 49 6.28 16.92 -0.40
CA SER A 49 7.11 17.61 0.58
C SER A 49 6.56 18.99 0.91
N GLY A 50 7.16 19.62 1.92
CA GLY A 50 6.86 20.97 2.32
C GLY A 50 5.98 21.09 3.56
N PRO A 51 6.05 22.26 4.25
CA PRO A 51 5.40 22.45 5.54
C PRO A 51 3.87 22.47 5.48
N ASP A 52 3.31 22.75 4.31
CA ASP A 52 1.86 22.83 4.12
C ASP A 52 1.25 21.49 3.64
N ARG A 53 2.05 20.41 3.45
CA ARG A 53 1.66 19.14 2.81
C ARG A 53 0.41 18.49 3.41
N LEU A 54 0.40 18.28 4.71
CA LEU A 54 -0.72 17.57 5.35
C LEU A 54 -2.01 18.39 5.35
N ARG A 55 -1.91 19.70 5.66
CA ARG A 55 -3.06 20.60 5.63
C ARG A 55 -3.62 20.75 4.21
N TRP A 56 -2.75 20.78 3.23
CA TRP A 56 -3.15 20.88 1.83
C TRP A 56 -3.85 19.60 1.35
N LEU A 57 -3.27 18.43 1.60
CA LEU A 57 -3.90 17.14 1.28
C LEU A 57 -5.24 16.96 2.00
N ASP A 58 -5.33 17.34 3.28
CA ASP A 58 -6.56 17.35 4.09
C ASP A 58 -7.69 18.15 3.42
N SER A 59 -7.35 19.27 2.77
CA SER A 59 -8.36 20.13 2.14
C SER A 59 -8.93 19.60 0.83
N MET A 60 -8.31 18.56 0.25
CA MET A 60 -8.67 18.02 -1.07
C MET A 60 -9.17 16.59 -1.02
N THR A 61 -8.96 15.89 0.09
CA THR A 61 -9.26 14.47 0.21
C THR A 61 -10.28 14.21 1.32
N SER A 62 -10.85 13.02 1.34
CA SER A 62 -11.99 12.68 2.20
C SER A 62 -11.63 12.46 3.66
N GLN A 63 -10.34 12.26 3.99
CA GLN A 63 -9.91 11.91 5.34
C GLN A 63 -9.14 13.05 5.99
N ARG A 64 -9.29 13.18 7.31
CA ARG A 64 -8.54 14.16 8.09
C ARG A 64 -7.07 13.74 8.19
N LEU A 65 -6.20 14.52 7.57
CA LEU A 65 -4.74 14.31 7.58
C LEU A 65 -4.00 15.33 8.46
N THR A 66 -4.66 16.42 8.80
CA THR A 66 -4.11 17.44 9.71
C THR A 66 -3.85 16.84 11.08
N GLY A 67 -2.59 16.88 11.52
CA GLY A 67 -2.21 16.34 12.83
C GLY A 67 -1.64 14.93 12.79
N MET A 68 -1.46 14.34 11.61
CA MET A 68 -0.65 13.12 11.49
C MET A 68 0.76 13.38 12.00
N ALA A 69 1.25 12.49 12.85
CA ALA A 69 2.63 12.45 13.31
C ALA A 69 3.49 11.59 12.37
N ALA A 70 4.80 11.70 12.51
CA ALA A 70 5.71 10.83 11.77
C ALA A 70 5.45 9.35 12.09
N GLY A 71 5.25 8.54 11.05
CA GLY A 71 4.87 7.13 11.14
C GLY A 71 3.37 6.86 11.15
N ASP A 72 2.53 7.89 11.22
CA ASP A 72 1.09 7.72 11.11
C ASP A 72 0.68 7.37 9.68
N SER A 73 -0.34 6.54 9.59
CA SER A 73 -0.93 6.05 8.34
C SER A 73 -2.40 6.40 8.25
N ALA A 74 -2.87 6.65 7.04
CA ALA A 74 -4.27 6.86 6.74
C ALA A 74 -4.61 6.28 5.36
N GLU A 75 -5.89 6.07 5.10
CA GLU A 75 -6.41 5.90 3.75
C GLU A 75 -7.37 7.04 3.46
N THR A 76 -7.25 7.64 2.30
CA THR A 76 -8.07 8.77 1.89
C THR A 76 -8.48 8.66 0.43
N LEU A 77 -9.57 9.32 0.07
CA LEU A 77 -10.10 9.32 -1.28
C LEU A 77 -10.00 10.72 -1.88
N LEU A 78 -9.53 10.80 -3.10
CA LEU A 78 -9.73 11.96 -3.96
C LEU A 78 -11.01 11.74 -4.75
N LEU A 79 -11.94 12.67 -4.65
CA LEU A 79 -13.26 12.59 -5.26
C LEU A 79 -13.41 13.62 -6.38
N ASP A 80 -14.24 13.29 -7.36
CA ASP A 80 -14.71 14.25 -8.36
C ASP A 80 -15.79 15.19 -7.75
N PRO A 81 -16.24 16.25 -8.47
CA PRO A 81 -17.30 17.14 -8.00
C PRO A 81 -18.66 16.45 -7.77
N ASN A 82 -18.86 15.23 -8.28
CA ASN A 82 -20.06 14.43 -8.07
C ASN A 82 -19.91 13.43 -6.92
N GLY A 83 -18.78 13.43 -6.22
CA GLY A 83 -18.49 12.52 -5.12
C GLY A 83 -17.98 11.14 -5.55
N ARG A 84 -17.61 10.95 -6.81
CA ARG A 84 -17.08 9.68 -7.30
C ARG A 84 -15.60 9.54 -7.02
N ILE A 85 -15.15 8.32 -6.77
CA ILE A 85 -13.76 8.03 -6.42
C ILE A 85 -12.88 8.17 -7.67
N LEU A 86 -11.99 9.16 -7.66
CA LEU A 86 -10.93 9.31 -8.65
C LEU A 86 -9.71 8.47 -8.26
N HIS A 87 -9.27 8.61 -7.01
CA HIS A 87 -8.11 7.87 -6.47
C HIS A 87 -8.40 7.40 -5.04
N ALA A 88 -8.03 6.16 -4.74
CA ALA A 88 -7.92 5.64 -3.38
C ALA A 88 -6.44 5.66 -2.98
N ILE A 89 -6.12 6.47 -1.99
CA ILE A 89 -4.74 6.85 -1.66
C ILE A 89 -4.41 6.34 -0.27
N ARG A 90 -3.36 5.54 -0.15
CA ARG A 90 -2.76 5.16 1.13
C ARG A 90 -1.69 6.19 1.47
N VAL A 91 -1.86 6.85 2.60
CA VAL A 91 -0.97 7.94 3.03
C VAL A 91 -0.16 7.51 4.23
N VAL A 92 1.13 7.73 4.19
CA VAL A 92 2.01 7.67 5.36
C VAL A 92 2.88 8.92 5.38
N ASP A 93 2.97 9.56 6.55
CA ASP A 93 3.86 10.71 6.76
C ASP A 93 5.10 10.25 7.54
N ASP A 94 6.30 10.54 7.01
CA ASP A 94 7.55 10.19 7.67
C ASP A 94 8.15 11.33 8.49
N GLY A 95 7.42 12.47 8.57
CA GLY A 95 7.84 13.70 9.23
C GLY A 95 8.41 14.74 8.27
N GLU A 96 8.96 14.33 7.14
CA GLU A 96 9.49 15.19 6.08
C GLU A 96 8.62 15.14 4.83
N TYR A 97 8.19 13.95 4.46
CA TYR A 97 7.39 13.64 3.27
C TYR A 97 6.07 12.98 3.64
N ALA A 98 5.02 13.30 2.90
CA ALA A 98 3.84 12.44 2.81
C ALA A 98 3.99 11.54 1.58
N TRP A 99 4.02 10.24 1.78
CA TRP A 99 4.05 9.23 0.75
C TRP A 99 2.63 8.80 0.42
N LEU A 100 2.25 8.92 -0.83
CA LEU A 100 0.94 8.57 -1.36
C LEU A 100 1.11 7.31 -2.21
N LEU A 101 0.63 6.17 -1.71
CA LEU A 101 0.72 4.89 -2.42
C LEU A 101 -0.58 4.67 -3.18
N VAL A 102 -0.48 4.48 -4.47
CA VAL A 102 -1.59 4.26 -5.42
C VAL A 102 -1.23 3.12 -6.37
N ASP A 103 -2.09 2.78 -7.29
CA ASP A 103 -1.72 1.90 -8.39
C ASP A 103 -0.78 2.65 -9.37
N GLU A 104 0.17 1.94 -10.01
CA GLU A 104 1.25 2.58 -10.77
C GLU A 104 0.71 3.45 -11.92
N ASP A 105 -0.33 2.98 -12.61
CA ASP A 105 -0.99 3.69 -13.69
C ASP A 105 -1.73 4.96 -13.23
N GLU A 106 -2.01 5.08 -11.93
CA GLU A 106 -2.66 6.25 -11.34
C GLU A 106 -1.67 7.34 -10.90
N ALA A 107 -0.42 7.00 -10.62
CA ALA A 107 0.56 7.93 -10.09
C ALA A 107 0.80 9.16 -10.99
N PRO A 108 0.91 9.04 -12.33
CA PRO A 108 1.04 10.20 -13.19
C PRO A 108 -0.16 11.14 -13.13
N ALA A 109 -1.38 10.60 -13.21
CA ALA A 109 -2.61 11.41 -13.17
C ALA A 109 -2.78 12.12 -11.82
N LEU A 110 -2.50 11.43 -10.71
CA LEU A 110 -2.52 12.01 -9.37
C LEU A 110 -1.45 13.11 -9.23
N THR A 111 -0.23 12.87 -9.70
CA THR A 111 0.86 13.86 -9.66
C THR A 111 0.50 15.12 -10.44
N ASP A 112 -0.05 14.97 -11.64
CA ASP A 112 -0.50 16.09 -12.46
C ASP A 112 -1.62 16.88 -11.80
N PHE A 113 -2.62 16.19 -11.23
CA PHE A 113 -3.69 16.84 -10.49
C PHE A 113 -3.15 17.64 -9.31
N LEU A 114 -2.38 17.01 -8.45
CA LEU A 114 -1.80 17.64 -7.27
C LEU A 114 -0.90 18.83 -7.64
N THR A 115 -0.09 18.70 -8.68
CA THR A 115 0.78 19.79 -9.16
C THR A 115 -0.03 21.00 -9.59
N ARG A 116 -1.16 20.83 -10.28
CA ARG A 116 -2.06 21.92 -10.67
C ARG A 116 -2.74 22.58 -9.46
N MET A 117 -3.03 21.80 -8.42
CA MET A 117 -3.79 22.28 -7.25
C MET A 117 -2.93 22.91 -6.15
N ARG A 118 -1.62 22.95 -6.29
CA ARG A 118 -0.73 23.51 -5.24
C ARG A 118 -0.79 25.02 -5.09
N PHE A 119 -1.14 25.76 -6.16
CA PHE A 119 -1.18 27.24 -6.21
C PHE A 119 0.05 27.89 -5.55
N ALA A 120 -0.16 28.73 -4.54
CA ALA A 120 0.89 29.45 -3.81
C ALA A 120 1.35 28.72 -2.54
N LEU A 121 0.93 27.46 -2.33
CA LEU A 121 1.30 26.69 -1.14
C LEU A 121 2.74 26.17 -1.24
N ARG A 122 3.36 26.04 -0.07
CA ARG A 122 4.75 25.57 0.05
C ARG A 122 4.79 24.05 0.07
N VAL A 123 4.49 23.46 -1.08
CA VAL A 123 4.49 22.03 -1.32
C VAL A 123 5.19 21.71 -2.64
N GLU A 124 5.83 20.56 -2.69
CA GLU A 124 6.36 19.97 -3.91
C GLU A 124 5.80 18.57 -4.07
N VAL A 125 5.45 18.20 -5.31
CA VAL A 125 4.89 16.89 -5.66
C VAL A 125 5.83 16.22 -6.64
N ALA A 126 6.16 14.97 -6.40
CA ALA A 126 7.01 14.18 -7.29
C ALA A 126 6.48 12.74 -7.40
N ASP A 127 6.27 12.29 -8.62
CA ASP A 127 6.09 10.86 -8.90
C ASP A 127 7.42 10.14 -8.66
N ARG A 128 7.41 9.13 -7.81
CA ARG A 128 8.56 8.30 -7.45
C ARG A 128 8.40 6.85 -7.91
N SER A 129 7.36 6.58 -8.67
CA SER A 129 7.06 5.23 -9.18
C SER A 129 8.01 4.82 -10.29
N ALA A 130 8.40 5.77 -11.12
CA ALA A 130 9.17 5.50 -12.32
C ALA A 130 10.66 5.35 -12.05
N ASP A 131 11.28 4.50 -12.86
CA ASP A 131 12.66 4.04 -12.78
C ASP A 131 13.66 5.02 -13.44
N PHE A 132 13.47 6.33 -13.38
CA PHE A 132 14.15 7.18 -14.33
C PHE A 132 15.38 7.92 -13.86
N ALA A 133 15.80 7.87 -12.69
CA ALA A 133 17.06 8.50 -12.36
C ALA A 133 17.56 8.05 -11.01
N THR A 134 18.70 8.03 -10.91
CA THR A 134 19.69 8.16 -9.84
C THR A 134 19.19 8.26 -8.38
N GLU A 135 17.90 8.39 -8.11
CA GLU A 135 17.34 8.52 -6.77
C GLU A 135 16.20 7.54 -6.52
N THR A 136 16.16 7.10 -5.32
CA THR A 136 15.21 6.22 -4.67
C THR A 136 13.89 5.98 -5.40
N ILE A 137 13.72 4.76 -5.86
CA ILE A 137 12.48 4.29 -6.43
C ILE A 137 11.77 3.48 -5.37
N ALA A 138 10.50 3.75 -5.25
CA ALA A 138 9.65 3.09 -4.29
C ALA A 138 9.39 1.63 -4.70
N TYR A 139 9.83 0.71 -3.87
CA TYR A 139 9.47 -0.68 -3.92
C TYR A 139 8.58 -1.01 -2.73
N VAL A 140 7.41 -1.58 -2.96
CA VAL A 140 6.44 -1.85 -1.90
C VAL A 140 6.31 -3.35 -1.70
N ALA A 141 6.64 -3.83 -0.51
CA ALA A 141 6.37 -5.19 -0.09
C ALA A 141 5.21 -5.20 0.92
N PHE A 142 4.29 -6.12 0.73
CA PHE A 142 3.18 -6.33 1.65
C PHE A 142 3.50 -7.45 2.62
N ALA A 143 3.27 -7.21 3.90
CA ALA A 143 3.35 -8.22 4.94
C ALA A 143 2.11 -8.15 5.83
N ASN A 144 1.41 -9.27 5.97
CA ASN A 144 0.32 -9.37 6.92
C ASN A 144 0.87 -9.74 8.31
N SER A 145 0.45 -9.00 9.32
CA SER A 145 0.80 -9.30 10.72
C SER A 145 -0.40 -9.92 11.42
N PRO A 146 -0.25 -11.06 12.08
CA PRO A 146 -1.34 -11.63 12.88
C PRO A 146 -1.79 -10.65 13.97
N ALA A 147 -3.07 -10.67 14.31
CA ALA A 147 -3.63 -9.79 15.31
C ALA A 147 -2.81 -9.81 16.61
N GLY A 148 -2.33 -8.64 17.01
CA GLY A 148 -1.61 -8.44 18.27
C GLY A 148 -0.11 -8.81 18.28
N SER A 149 0.49 -9.16 17.14
CA SER A 149 1.94 -9.38 17.03
C SER A 149 2.50 -9.01 15.67
N ASP A 150 3.72 -8.51 15.64
CA ASP A 150 4.50 -8.41 14.42
C ASP A 150 4.93 -9.82 14.00
N GLY A 151 4.46 -10.29 12.85
CA GLY A 151 4.88 -11.58 12.30
C GLY A 151 6.37 -11.58 11.92
N PRO A 152 6.99 -12.75 11.81
CA PRO A 152 8.42 -12.85 11.48
C PRO A 152 8.78 -12.21 10.14
N ALA A 153 7.89 -12.27 9.15
CA ALA A 153 8.12 -11.62 7.85
C ALA A 153 8.19 -10.09 7.99
N LEU A 154 7.29 -9.48 8.77
CA LEU A 154 7.31 -8.04 8.99
C LEU A 154 8.59 -7.60 9.72
N ALA A 155 8.99 -8.32 10.74
CA ALA A 155 10.24 -8.06 11.47
C ALA A 155 11.47 -8.16 10.55
N ALA A 156 11.53 -9.19 9.68
CA ALA A 156 12.61 -9.37 8.71
C ALA A 156 12.65 -8.23 7.68
N LEU A 157 11.48 -7.83 7.16
CA LEU A 157 11.39 -6.74 6.19
C LEU A 157 11.81 -5.40 6.79
N ARG A 158 11.40 -5.08 8.02
CA ARG A 158 11.81 -3.85 8.71
C ARG A 158 13.32 -3.76 8.96
N ALA A 159 14.02 -4.89 9.00
CA ALA A 159 15.47 -4.93 9.14
C ALA A 159 16.22 -4.70 7.83
N VAL A 160 15.54 -4.68 6.68
CA VAL A 160 16.18 -4.44 5.37
C VAL A 160 16.57 -2.95 5.26
N PRO A 161 17.83 -2.65 4.93
CA PRO A 161 18.24 -1.27 4.66
C PRO A 161 17.47 -0.64 3.51
N GLY A 162 17.20 0.67 3.60
CA GLY A 162 16.48 1.43 2.56
C GLY A 162 14.96 1.37 2.71
N LEU A 163 14.43 0.96 3.87
CA LEU A 163 13.04 1.19 4.22
C LEU A 163 12.80 2.70 4.38
N LEU A 164 11.89 3.26 3.59
CA LEU A 164 11.55 4.68 3.57
C LEU A 164 10.33 4.99 4.44
N ALA A 165 9.31 4.16 4.34
CA ALA A 165 8.06 4.34 5.06
C ALA A 165 7.32 3.01 5.22
N GLU A 166 6.46 2.93 6.21
CA GLU A 166 5.57 1.80 6.46
C GLU A 166 4.14 2.31 6.62
N TRP A 167 3.29 2.00 5.65
CA TRP A 167 1.86 2.25 5.76
C TRP A 167 1.19 1.06 6.45
N ARG A 168 0.40 1.36 7.49
CA ARG A 168 -0.44 0.38 8.20
C ARG A 168 -1.87 0.55 7.78
N ASP A 169 -2.51 -0.55 7.41
CA ASP A 169 -3.89 -0.53 6.98
C ASP A 169 -4.84 -0.22 8.16
N PRO A 170 -5.62 0.86 8.08
CA PRO A 170 -6.58 1.21 9.14
C PRO A 170 -7.84 0.34 9.11
N TRP A 171 -7.98 -0.61 8.19
CA TRP A 171 -9.22 -1.36 7.96
C TRP A 171 -9.75 -2.12 9.19
N ALA A 172 -8.88 -2.60 10.07
CA ALA A 172 -9.32 -3.23 11.33
C ALA A 172 -10.16 -2.29 12.22
N GLU A 173 -10.07 -0.98 12.00
CA GLU A 173 -10.80 0.03 12.76
C GLU A 173 -12.06 0.53 12.03
N VAL A 174 -12.39 0.02 10.85
CA VAL A 174 -13.53 0.44 10.03
C VAL A 174 -14.87 0.34 10.76
N ALA A 175 -14.99 -0.59 11.71
CA ALA A 175 -16.18 -0.74 12.54
C ALA A 175 -16.34 0.36 13.60
N ARG A 176 -15.35 1.25 13.77
CA ARG A 176 -15.37 2.32 14.77
C ARG A 176 -15.89 3.62 14.15
N GLY A 177 -17.14 3.92 14.44
CA GLY A 177 -17.82 5.09 13.89
C GLY A 177 -18.34 4.84 12.47
N GLY A 178 -19.05 5.84 11.92
CA GLY A 178 -19.65 5.73 10.60
C GLY A 178 -20.88 4.81 10.55
N HIS A 179 -21.43 4.64 9.35
CA HIS A 179 -22.59 3.78 9.09
C HIS A 179 -22.14 2.46 8.48
N GLN A 180 -22.63 1.34 9.01
CA GLN A 180 -22.40 0.02 8.44
C GLN A 180 -23.68 -0.52 7.86
N TYR A 181 -23.66 -0.96 6.61
CA TYR A 181 -24.81 -1.59 5.94
C TYR A 181 -25.00 -3.04 6.35
N ALA A 182 -23.90 -3.73 6.65
CA ALA A 182 -23.93 -5.07 7.22
C ALA A 182 -23.51 -5.01 8.69
N VAL A 183 -24.30 -5.62 9.57
CA VAL A 183 -24.04 -5.63 11.02
C VAL A 183 -23.79 -7.06 11.46
N PRO A 184 -22.63 -7.67 11.14
CA PRO A 184 -22.26 -8.98 11.66
C PRO A 184 -21.97 -8.87 13.15
N GLU A 185 -22.07 -9.98 13.88
CA GLU A 185 -21.71 -10.04 15.29
C GLU A 185 -20.23 -9.65 15.51
N VAL A 186 -19.36 -10.08 14.60
CA VAL A 186 -17.95 -9.66 14.53
C VAL A 186 -17.64 -9.27 13.08
N HIS A 187 -17.13 -8.06 12.88
CA HIS A 187 -16.74 -7.62 11.54
C HIS A 187 -15.57 -8.46 11.02
N PRO A 188 -15.61 -9.01 9.79
CA PRO A 188 -14.56 -9.86 9.23
C PRO A 188 -13.18 -9.20 9.15
N GLY A 189 -13.11 -7.86 9.12
CA GLY A 189 -11.86 -7.10 9.15
C GLY A 189 -11.31 -6.84 10.56
N ALA A 190 -11.97 -7.30 11.62
CA ALA A 190 -11.55 -6.96 13.01
C ALA A 190 -10.16 -7.52 13.37
N ASP A 191 -9.75 -8.62 12.74
CA ASP A 191 -8.43 -9.23 12.87
C ASP A 191 -7.50 -8.94 11.68
N TRP A 192 -7.91 -8.04 10.78
CA TRP A 192 -7.09 -7.62 9.65
C TRP A 192 -5.88 -6.83 10.13
N SER A 193 -4.71 -7.20 9.63
CA SER A 193 -3.49 -6.45 9.84
C SER A 193 -2.64 -6.55 8.57
N ALA A 194 -2.45 -5.43 7.90
CA ALA A 194 -1.67 -5.36 6.69
C ALA A 194 -0.71 -4.17 6.75
N HIS A 195 0.48 -4.36 6.20
CA HIS A 195 1.53 -3.36 6.16
C HIS A 195 2.09 -3.26 4.76
N HIS A 196 2.17 -2.07 4.20
CA HIS A 196 2.89 -1.82 2.96
C HIS A 196 4.20 -1.12 3.30
N LEU A 197 5.30 -1.76 3.00
CA LEU A 197 6.64 -1.25 3.28
C LEU A 197 7.22 -0.67 1.99
N LEU A 198 7.53 0.60 2.03
CA LEU A 198 8.10 1.34 0.91
C LEU A 198 9.62 1.34 1.03
N PHE A 199 10.29 0.75 0.06
CA PHE A 199 11.74 0.67 0.01
C PHE A 199 12.34 1.50 -1.13
N GLU A 200 13.60 1.86 -0.97
CA GLU A 200 14.44 2.19 -2.12
C GLU A 200 14.48 1.02 -3.10
N ARG A 201 14.40 1.26 -4.39
CA ARG A 201 14.46 0.18 -5.38
C ARG A 201 15.75 -0.64 -5.28
N ALA A 202 16.84 -0.02 -4.88
CA ALA A 202 18.11 -0.71 -4.64
C ALA A 202 17.99 -1.83 -3.59
N SER A 203 16.97 -1.78 -2.73
CA SER A 203 16.71 -2.78 -1.68
C SER A 203 15.96 -4.02 -2.18
N ALA A 204 15.45 -4.03 -3.41
CA ALA A 204 14.65 -5.13 -3.96
C ALA A 204 15.39 -6.48 -3.90
N ASP A 205 16.69 -6.49 -4.19
CA ASP A 205 17.52 -7.70 -4.11
C ASP A 205 17.68 -8.19 -2.66
N ALA A 206 17.80 -7.28 -1.70
CA ALA A 206 17.90 -7.63 -0.28
C ALA A 206 16.58 -8.21 0.23
N VAL A 207 15.44 -7.68 -0.21
CA VAL A 207 14.12 -8.24 0.09
C VAL A 207 13.96 -9.64 -0.51
N ALA A 208 14.34 -9.82 -1.79
CA ALA A 208 14.29 -11.13 -2.45
C ALA A 208 15.25 -12.15 -1.80
N GLU A 209 16.38 -11.70 -1.24
CA GLU A 209 17.32 -12.56 -0.51
C GLU A 209 16.73 -13.13 0.77
N LEU A 210 15.81 -12.43 1.43
CA LEU A 210 15.07 -12.99 2.58
C LEU A 210 14.26 -14.24 2.17
N VAL A 211 13.73 -14.26 0.95
CA VAL A 211 13.05 -15.44 0.42
C VAL A 211 14.04 -16.55 0.07
N ARG A 212 15.12 -16.22 -0.64
CA ARG A 212 16.14 -17.21 -1.04
C ARG A 212 16.82 -17.88 0.16
N SER A 213 17.05 -17.12 1.22
CA SER A 213 17.61 -17.64 2.48
C SER A 213 16.59 -18.42 3.33
N GLY A 214 15.31 -18.41 2.96
CA GLY A 214 14.24 -19.05 3.75
C GLY A 214 13.82 -18.27 4.99
N SER A 215 14.24 -17.02 5.15
CA SER A 215 13.85 -16.16 6.28
C SER A 215 12.37 -15.73 6.19
N LEU A 216 11.82 -15.68 4.99
CA LEU A 216 10.39 -15.53 4.74
C LEU A 216 9.98 -16.29 3.47
N LEU A 217 8.69 -16.49 3.27
CA LEU A 217 8.14 -17.10 2.06
C LEU A 217 7.65 -16.01 1.11
N ALA A 218 7.72 -16.26 -0.19
CA ALA A 218 7.03 -15.46 -1.18
C ALA A 218 5.57 -15.91 -1.29
N ALA A 219 4.67 -14.94 -1.41
CA ALA A 219 3.29 -15.17 -1.78
C ALA A 219 2.91 -14.22 -2.93
N GLY A 220 2.02 -14.67 -3.80
CA GLY A 220 1.55 -13.86 -4.91
C GLY A 220 0.25 -13.13 -4.63
N LEU A 221 -0.17 -12.30 -5.60
CA LEU A 221 -1.37 -11.45 -5.51
C LEU A 221 -2.64 -12.26 -5.24
N LEU A 222 -2.78 -13.47 -5.79
CA LEU A 222 -3.94 -14.33 -5.50
C LEU A 222 -4.12 -14.63 -4.01
N SER A 223 -3.03 -14.72 -3.27
CA SER A 223 -3.07 -14.94 -1.82
C SER A 223 -3.50 -13.69 -1.05
N LEU A 224 -3.04 -12.52 -1.50
CA LEU A 224 -3.44 -11.23 -0.96
C LEU A 224 -4.92 -10.98 -1.21
N ASP A 225 -5.38 -11.11 -2.45
CA ASP A 225 -6.78 -10.92 -2.84
C ASP A 225 -7.73 -11.80 -2.01
N ALA A 226 -7.35 -13.07 -1.81
CA ALA A 226 -8.14 -13.98 -0.99
C ALA A 226 -8.26 -13.54 0.47
N LEU A 227 -7.22 -12.93 1.04
CA LEU A 227 -7.25 -12.39 2.40
C LEU A 227 -8.04 -11.07 2.47
N GLU A 228 -7.93 -10.20 1.46
CA GLU A 228 -8.72 -8.97 1.35
C GLU A 228 -10.22 -9.29 1.27
N VAL A 229 -10.61 -10.24 0.39
CA VAL A 229 -12.01 -10.71 0.30
C VAL A 229 -12.50 -11.27 1.63
N ARG A 230 -11.69 -12.09 2.32
CA ARG A 230 -12.03 -12.62 3.65
C ARG A 230 -12.27 -11.52 4.68
N ALA A 231 -11.48 -10.46 4.63
CA ALA A 231 -11.57 -9.32 5.55
C ALA A 231 -12.65 -8.30 5.14
N TRP A 232 -13.34 -8.51 4.03
CA TRP A 232 -14.22 -7.51 3.39
C TRP A 232 -13.50 -6.21 3.07
N ARG A 233 -12.20 -6.29 2.81
CA ARG A 233 -11.37 -5.14 2.47
C ARG A 233 -11.58 -4.79 0.99
N PRO A 234 -12.20 -3.64 0.68
CA PRO A 234 -12.43 -3.26 -0.71
C PRO A 234 -11.12 -3.05 -1.46
N SER A 235 -11.04 -3.60 -2.67
CA SER A 235 -9.95 -3.35 -3.61
C SER A 235 -10.45 -2.46 -4.73
N ARG A 236 -9.76 -1.35 -4.99
CA ARG A 236 -10.15 -0.46 -6.09
C ARG A 236 -10.09 -1.16 -7.44
N HIS A 237 -9.07 -1.96 -7.67
CA HIS A 237 -8.81 -2.57 -8.98
C HIS A 237 -9.85 -3.62 -9.39
N GLY A 238 -10.52 -4.27 -8.44
CA GLY A 238 -11.50 -5.33 -8.74
C GLY A 238 -12.95 -4.96 -8.45
N GLU A 239 -13.21 -3.96 -7.62
CA GLU A 239 -14.53 -3.73 -7.01
C GLU A 239 -15.04 -2.30 -7.17
N VAL A 240 -14.19 -1.36 -7.62
CA VAL A 240 -14.53 0.06 -7.74
C VAL A 240 -14.41 0.49 -9.21
N ASP A 241 -15.49 1.01 -9.76
CA ASP A 241 -15.54 1.61 -11.12
C ASP A 241 -15.65 3.15 -11.06
N GLU A 242 -15.73 3.77 -12.22
CA GLU A 242 -15.88 5.22 -12.34
C GLU A 242 -17.20 5.78 -11.80
N ARG A 243 -18.11 4.94 -11.33
CA ARG A 243 -19.41 5.32 -10.74
C ARG A 243 -19.42 5.15 -9.23
N ALA A 244 -18.41 4.52 -8.66
CA ALA A 244 -18.36 4.23 -7.25
C ALA A 244 -18.32 5.51 -6.41
N ILE A 245 -19.18 5.56 -5.42
CA ILE A 245 -19.31 6.63 -4.43
C ILE A 245 -18.97 6.01 -3.07
N PRO A 246 -18.09 6.65 -2.27
CA PRO A 246 -17.80 6.16 -0.94
C PRO A 246 -19.03 6.27 -0.01
N HIS A 247 -19.17 5.33 0.87
CA HIS A 247 -20.22 5.29 1.89
C HIS A 247 -19.66 5.50 3.28
#